data_5c417f5f8f6ff709266732fd4865657a
#
_entry.id   5c417f5f8f6ff709266732fd4865657a
#
_cell.length_a   1.000
_cell.length_b   1.000
_cell.length_c   1.000
_cell.angle_alpha   90.00
_cell.angle_beta   90.00
_cell.angle_gamma   90.00
#
_symmetry.space_group_name_H-M   'P 1'
#
loop_
_entity.id
_entity.type
_entity.pdbx_description
1 polymer ?
#
loop_
_entity_poly.entity_id
_entity_poly.type
_entity_poly.pdbx_seq_one_letter_code
_entity_poly.pdbx_strand_id
1 'polypeptide(L)'
;DILILDEPTAVLTPQETDKLFAVLRKMRDDGKAIVIITHKLHEVEELSDRVAVLRHGQFVGDMATKETNAQEMTNMMVGHPVKLNIDRPEPKDPKPRIEVKNLTVRSMDGILKLDDVSFTARSGEILGIAGISGCGQKELLESIAGLQPTESGSISYIEDDGKHEELIGRDPLTIANMGVSLS
;
A
#
# COMPACT_ATOMS: atom_id res chain seq x y z
N ASP A 1 -18.85 -28.99 -6.62
CA ASP A 1 -19.06 -27.53 -6.58
C ASP A 1 -17.73 -26.86 -6.87
N ILE A 2 -17.77 -25.70 -7.54
CA ILE A 2 -16.59 -24.90 -7.89
C ILE A 2 -16.78 -23.52 -7.27
N LEU A 3 -15.76 -23.00 -6.61
CA LEU A 3 -15.69 -21.64 -6.06
C LEU A 3 -14.64 -20.84 -6.83
N ILE A 4 -14.99 -19.66 -7.32
CA ILE A 4 -14.07 -18.74 -7.99
C ILE A 4 -14.03 -17.45 -7.18
N LEU A 5 -12.83 -16.99 -6.80
CA LEU A 5 -12.57 -15.80 -6.02
C LEU A 5 -11.60 -14.89 -6.78
N ASP A 6 -11.95 -13.62 -6.90
CA ASP A 6 -11.14 -12.60 -7.54
C ASP A 6 -10.66 -11.60 -6.48
N GLU A 7 -9.33 -11.51 -6.28
CA GLU A 7 -8.65 -10.65 -5.29
C GLU A 7 -9.30 -10.66 -3.90
N PRO A 8 -9.61 -11.83 -3.30
CA PRO A 8 -10.45 -11.89 -2.10
C PRO A 8 -9.81 -11.30 -0.85
N THR A 9 -8.52 -11.05 -0.88
CA THR A 9 -7.73 -10.53 0.25
C THR A 9 -7.39 -9.05 0.13
N ALA A 10 -7.89 -8.35 -0.89
CA ALA A 10 -7.50 -6.98 -1.20
C ALA A 10 -7.74 -5.98 -0.04
N VAL A 11 -8.77 -6.23 0.77
CA VAL A 11 -9.16 -5.36 1.90
C VAL A 11 -9.07 -6.05 3.26
N LEU A 12 -8.56 -7.29 3.31
CA LEU A 12 -8.46 -8.06 4.54
C LEU A 12 -7.17 -7.75 5.32
N THR A 13 -7.28 -7.80 6.63
CA THR A 13 -6.11 -7.86 7.50
C THR A 13 -5.39 -9.21 7.38
N PRO A 14 -4.11 -9.33 7.77
CA PRO A 14 -3.41 -10.62 7.78
C PRO A 14 -4.17 -11.71 8.54
N GLN A 15 -4.73 -11.38 9.72
CA GLN A 15 -5.49 -12.33 10.54
C GLN A 15 -6.80 -12.80 9.87
N GLU A 16 -7.44 -11.92 9.08
CA GLU A 16 -8.63 -12.28 8.30
C GLU A 16 -8.26 -13.13 7.09
N THR A 17 -7.12 -12.84 6.46
CA THR A 17 -6.57 -13.64 5.36
C THR A 17 -6.27 -15.06 5.83
N ASP A 18 -5.63 -15.24 6.99
CA ASP A 18 -5.37 -16.55 7.59
C ASP A 18 -6.67 -17.35 7.82
N LYS A 19 -7.72 -16.69 8.32
CA LYS A 19 -9.03 -17.30 8.52
C LYS A 19 -9.67 -17.72 7.19
N LEU A 20 -9.61 -16.85 6.18
CA LEU A 20 -10.09 -17.16 4.84
C LEU A 20 -9.36 -18.39 4.29
N PHE A 21 -8.03 -18.43 4.37
CA PHE A 21 -7.22 -19.55 3.87
C PHE A 21 -7.54 -20.86 4.61
N ALA A 22 -7.78 -20.79 5.91
CA ALA A 22 -8.20 -21.96 6.67
C ALA A 22 -9.55 -22.53 6.18
N VAL A 23 -10.51 -21.66 5.85
CA VAL A 23 -11.81 -22.07 5.27
C VAL A 23 -11.63 -22.66 3.87
N LEU A 24 -10.81 -22.03 3.02
CA LEU A 24 -10.57 -22.52 1.66
C LEU A 24 -9.87 -23.87 1.65
N ARG A 25 -8.87 -24.09 2.54
CA ARG A 25 -8.22 -25.39 2.72
C ARG A 25 -9.23 -26.47 3.13
N LYS A 26 -10.12 -26.16 4.06
CA LYS A 26 -11.18 -27.10 4.47
C LYS A 26 -12.11 -27.44 3.31
N MET A 27 -12.54 -26.45 2.53
CA MET A 27 -13.40 -26.68 1.36
C MET A 27 -12.69 -27.55 0.30
N ARG A 28 -11.38 -27.32 0.07
CA ARG A 28 -10.57 -28.16 -0.81
C ARG A 28 -10.54 -29.61 -0.30
N ASP A 29 -10.29 -29.81 1.00
CA ASP A 29 -10.21 -31.14 1.63
C ASP A 29 -11.57 -31.85 1.59
N ASP A 30 -12.68 -31.10 1.59
CA ASP A 30 -14.05 -31.59 1.34
C ASP A 30 -14.33 -31.88 -0.14
N GLY A 31 -13.32 -31.84 -1.03
CA GLY A 31 -13.41 -32.20 -2.45
C GLY A 31 -13.95 -31.11 -3.35
N LYS A 32 -14.01 -29.84 -2.92
CA LYS A 32 -14.43 -28.73 -3.78
C LYS A 32 -13.27 -28.21 -4.61
N ALA A 33 -13.55 -27.79 -5.85
CA ALA A 33 -12.59 -27.12 -6.70
C ALA A 33 -12.60 -25.60 -6.37
N ILE A 34 -11.42 -25.01 -6.16
CA ILE A 34 -11.27 -23.59 -5.84
C ILE A 34 -10.34 -22.94 -6.87
N VAL A 35 -10.79 -21.85 -7.45
CA VAL A 35 -9.97 -20.97 -8.31
C VAL A 35 -9.84 -19.63 -7.60
N ILE A 36 -8.61 -19.22 -7.31
CA ILE A 36 -8.31 -17.90 -6.75
C ILE A 36 -7.51 -17.09 -7.77
N ILE A 37 -7.92 -15.86 -8.00
CA ILE A 37 -7.22 -14.90 -8.85
C ILE A 37 -6.58 -13.90 -7.91
N THR A 38 -5.26 -13.75 -7.98
CA THR A 38 -4.50 -12.78 -7.19
C THR A 38 -3.18 -12.45 -7.87
N HIS A 39 -2.65 -11.26 -7.60
CA HIS A 39 -1.29 -10.85 -7.98
C HIS A 39 -0.30 -10.96 -6.82
N LYS A 40 -0.76 -11.37 -5.64
CA LYS A 40 0.06 -11.53 -4.43
C LYS A 40 0.68 -12.92 -4.41
N LEU A 41 1.92 -13.04 -4.87
CA LEU A 41 2.58 -14.34 -5.06
C LEU A 41 2.74 -15.13 -3.76
N HIS A 42 2.91 -14.48 -2.60
CA HIS A 42 2.95 -15.16 -1.30
C HIS A 42 1.65 -15.90 -0.98
N GLU A 43 0.49 -15.37 -1.41
CA GLU A 43 -0.80 -16.05 -1.24
C GLU A 43 -0.90 -17.29 -2.14
N VAL A 44 -0.35 -17.20 -3.36
CA VAL A 44 -0.26 -18.35 -4.27
C VAL A 44 0.61 -19.43 -3.65
N GLU A 45 1.81 -19.08 -3.17
CA GLU A 45 2.74 -20.03 -2.53
C GLU A 45 2.14 -20.69 -1.29
N GLU A 46 1.36 -19.94 -0.51
CA GLU A 46 0.80 -20.43 0.74
C GLU A 46 -0.44 -21.31 0.54
N LEU A 47 -1.32 -20.95 -0.40
CA LEU A 47 -2.66 -21.56 -0.50
C LEU A 47 -2.81 -22.56 -1.64
N SER A 48 -2.20 -22.31 -2.82
CA SER A 48 -2.52 -23.05 -4.03
C SER A 48 -1.68 -24.32 -4.19
N ASP A 49 -2.29 -25.37 -4.75
CA ASP A 49 -1.60 -26.59 -5.16
C ASP A 49 -0.95 -26.44 -6.55
N ARG A 50 -1.57 -25.64 -7.42
CA ARG A 50 -1.09 -25.32 -8.77
C ARG A 50 -1.30 -23.85 -9.07
N VAL A 51 -0.42 -23.27 -9.87
CA VAL A 51 -0.51 -21.90 -10.35
C VAL A 51 -0.52 -21.87 -11.88
N ALA A 52 -1.43 -21.09 -12.45
CA ALA A 52 -1.47 -20.76 -13.87
C ALA A 52 -1.14 -19.28 -14.04
N VAL A 53 -0.21 -18.97 -14.93
CA VAL A 53 0.24 -17.59 -15.19
C VAL A 53 -0.38 -17.06 -16.47
N LEU A 54 -1.01 -15.90 -16.36
CA LEU A 54 -1.53 -15.11 -17.47
C LEU A 54 -0.70 -13.85 -17.66
N ARG A 55 -0.45 -13.47 -18.92
CA ARG A 55 0.23 -12.22 -19.28
C ARG A 55 -0.42 -11.62 -20.52
N HIS A 56 -0.91 -10.38 -20.42
CA HIS A 56 -1.63 -9.70 -21.52
C HIS A 56 -2.76 -10.53 -22.13
N GLY A 57 -3.52 -11.23 -21.29
CA GLY A 57 -4.63 -12.09 -21.71
C GLY A 57 -4.20 -13.44 -22.30
N GLN A 58 -2.91 -13.74 -22.36
CA GLN A 58 -2.37 -14.99 -22.87
C GLN A 58 -1.97 -15.93 -21.73
N PHE A 59 -2.29 -17.21 -21.89
CA PHE A 59 -1.79 -18.27 -21.01
C PHE A 59 -0.29 -18.47 -21.26
N VAL A 60 0.54 -18.28 -20.23
CA VAL A 60 1.98 -18.44 -20.29
C VAL A 60 2.42 -19.85 -19.89
N GLY A 61 1.75 -20.43 -18.92
CA GLY A 61 2.01 -21.78 -18.44
C GLY A 61 1.35 -22.04 -17.10
N ASP A 62 1.39 -23.30 -16.68
CA ASP A 62 0.97 -23.72 -15.35
C ASP A 62 1.94 -24.75 -14.76
N MET A 63 2.01 -24.80 -13.43
CA MET A 63 2.93 -25.68 -12.71
C MET A 63 2.41 -25.98 -11.31
N ALA A 64 2.93 -27.02 -10.67
CA ALA A 64 2.70 -27.25 -9.26
C ALA A 64 3.38 -26.14 -8.43
N THR A 65 2.67 -25.57 -7.47
CA THR A 65 3.19 -24.45 -6.65
C THR A 65 4.47 -24.82 -5.91
N LYS A 66 4.60 -26.07 -5.46
CA LYS A 66 5.80 -26.58 -4.80
C LYS A 66 7.04 -26.71 -5.72
N GLU A 67 6.88 -26.61 -7.02
CA GLU A 67 7.95 -26.73 -8.03
C GLU A 67 8.41 -25.37 -8.57
N THR A 68 7.84 -24.30 -8.06
CA THR A 68 8.17 -22.90 -8.46
C THR A 68 8.38 -22.02 -7.23
N ASN A 69 8.67 -20.76 -7.48
CA ASN A 69 8.87 -19.74 -6.46
C ASN A 69 8.43 -18.35 -6.97
N ALA A 70 8.32 -17.38 -6.04
CA ALA A 70 7.90 -16.01 -6.38
C ALA A 70 8.74 -15.36 -7.49
N GLN A 71 10.05 -15.63 -7.55
CA GLN A 71 10.93 -15.07 -8.57
C GLN A 71 10.59 -15.62 -9.96
N GLU A 72 10.37 -16.93 -10.07
CA GLU A 72 10.04 -17.59 -11.34
C GLU A 72 8.64 -17.18 -11.82
N MET A 73 7.65 -17.18 -10.94
CA MET A 73 6.30 -16.69 -11.24
C MET A 73 6.34 -15.22 -11.71
N THR A 74 7.12 -14.35 -11.03
CA THR A 74 7.30 -12.95 -11.46
C THR A 74 7.88 -12.86 -12.85
N ASN A 75 8.92 -13.63 -13.16
CA ASN A 75 9.54 -13.64 -14.49
C ASN A 75 8.53 -14.06 -15.58
N MET A 76 7.68 -15.04 -15.29
CA MET A 76 6.63 -15.46 -16.22
C MET A 76 5.56 -14.37 -16.41
N MET A 77 5.14 -13.70 -15.34
CA MET A 77 4.14 -12.62 -15.38
C MET A 77 4.66 -11.42 -16.18
N VAL A 78 5.93 -11.03 -15.98
CA VAL A 78 6.53 -9.86 -16.63
C VAL A 78 7.08 -10.19 -18.03
N GLY A 79 7.57 -11.42 -18.21
CA GLY A 79 8.13 -11.91 -19.50
C GLY A 79 9.61 -11.71 -19.69
N HIS A 80 10.30 -11.21 -18.68
CA HIS A 80 11.75 -11.11 -18.63
C HIS A 80 12.25 -11.26 -17.18
N PRO A 81 13.52 -11.63 -16.95
CA PRO A 81 14.08 -11.71 -15.62
C PRO A 81 13.95 -10.37 -14.86
N VAL A 82 13.39 -10.39 -13.68
CA VAL A 82 13.26 -9.24 -12.79
C VAL A 82 14.03 -9.50 -11.52
N LYS A 83 14.81 -8.54 -11.06
CA LYS A 83 15.43 -8.60 -9.73
C LYS A 83 14.42 -8.14 -8.69
N LEU A 84 14.00 -9.02 -7.78
CA LEU A 84 13.12 -8.66 -6.67
C LEU A 84 13.86 -7.86 -5.58
N ASN A 85 15.17 -8.03 -5.47
CA ASN A 85 15.99 -7.23 -4.57
C ASN A 85 16.37 -5.90 -5.25
N ILE A 86 15.88 -4.81 -4.69
CA ILE A 86 16.21 -3.46 -5.12
C ILE A 86 17.34 -2.96 -4.22
N ASP A 87 18.50 -2.63 -4.82
CA ASP A 87 19.53 -1.88 -4.11
C ASP A 87 18.98 -0.49 -3.76
N ARG A 88 18.92 -0.21 -2.47
CA ARG A 88 18.48 1.09 -1.93
C ARG A 88 19.69 1.78 -1.35
N PRO A 89 20.38 2.65 -2.12
CA PRO A 89 21.48 3.43 -1.57
C PRO A 89 20.94 4.36 -0.46
N GLU A 90 21.72 4.55 0.56
CA GLU A 90 21.37 5.51 1.61
C GLU A 90 21.24 6.92 1.03
N PRO A 91 20.25 7.71 1.48
CA PRO A 91 20.10 9.09 1.05
C PRO A 91 21.35 9.90 1.38
N LYS A 92 21.83 10.70 0.44
CA LYS A 92 22.94 11.62 0.67
C LYS A 92 22.40 12.93 1.23
N ASP A 93 22.80 13.29 2.46
CA ASP A 93 22.43 14.52 3.15
C ASP A 93 20.90 14.79 3.16
N PRO A 94 20.09 13.93 3.78
CA PRO A 94 18.63 14.04 3.75
C PRO A 94 18.16 15.24 4.57
N LYS A 95 17.53 16.22 3.91
CA LYS A 95 16.98 17.43 4.55
C LYS A 95 15.48 17.29 4.76
N PRO A 96 14.91 17.76 5.88
CA PRO A 96 13.46 17.82 6.07
C PRO A 96 12.77 18.55 4.92
N ARG A 97 11.62 18.01 4.46
CA ARG A 97 10.80 18.59 3.38
C ARG A 97 9.35 18.80 3.80
N ILE A 98 8.79 17.83 4.49
CA ILE A 98 7.47 17.93 5.12
C ILE A 98 7.67 17.59 6.59
N GLU A 99 7.21 18.46 7.46
CA GLU A 99 7.20 18.23 8.90
C GLU A 99 5.75 18.32 9.40
N VAL A 100 5.26 17.22 9.94
CA VAL A 100 3.94 17.13 10.58
C VAL A 100 4.16 17.08 12.08
N LYS A 101 3.45 17.93 12.84
CA LYS A 101 3.55 18.03 14.29
C LYS A 101 2.17 18.02 14.94
N ASN A 102 1.97 17.08 15.85
CA ASN A 102 0.80 16.97 16.72
C ASN A 102 -0.53 17.07 15.95
N LEU A 103 -0.57 16.50 14.75
CA LEU A 103 -1.69 16.60 13.83
C LEU A 103 -2.88 15.78 14.36
N THR A 104 -3.99 16.45 14.58
CA THR A 104 -5.26 15.83 14.97
C THR A 104 -6.33 16.16 13.93
N VAL A 105 -7.03 15.15 13.45
CA VAL A 105 -8.06 15.27 12.42
C VAL A 105 -9.31 14.49 12.83
N ARG A 106 -10.49 15.11 12.67
CA ARG A 106 -11.79 14.45 12.78
C ARG A 106 -12.49 14.40 11.44
N SER A 107 -13.29 13.34 11.27
CA SER A 107 -14.23 13.28 10.15
C SER A 107 -15.37 14.30 10.33
N MET A 108 -16.18 14.51 9.27
CA MET A 108 -17.38 15.35 9.34
C MET A 108 -18.37 14.89 10.41
N ASP A 109 -18.39 13.60 10.74
CA ASP A 109 -19.23 13.00 11.80
C ASP A 109 -18.59 13.13 13.21
N GLY A 110 -17.47 13.86 13.34
CA GLY A 110 -16.78 14.09 14.61
C GLY A 110 -15.93 12.90 15.11
N ILE A 111 -15.77 11.86 14.30
CA ILE A 111 -14.95 10.68 14.64
C ILE A 111 -13.47 11.05 14.52
N LEU A 112 -12.69 10.78 15.57
CA LEU A 112 -11.25 10.97 15.59
C LEU A 112 -10.58 10.03 14.56
N LYS A 113 -9.86 10.59 13.60
CA LYS A 113 -9.19 9.88 12.51
C LYS A 113 -7.68 9.89 12.66
N LEU A 114 -7.13 11.02 13.09
CA LEU A 114 -5.73 11.16 13.46
C LEU A 114 -5.67 11.75 14.87
N ASP A 115 -4.79 11.23 15.70
CA ASP A 115 -4.59 11.64 17.08
C ASP A 115 -3.11 11.89 17.34
N ASP A 116 -2.73 13.15 17.46
CA ASP A 116 -1.37 13.61 17.81
C ASP A 116 -0.27 13.04 16.91
N VAL A 117 -0.51 12.97 15.59
CA VAL A 117 0.43 12.38 14.63
C VAL A 117 1.58 13.33 14.33
N SER A 118 2.81 12.84 14.47
CA SER A 118 4.03 13.61 14.16
C SER A 118 5.04 12.78 13.40
N PHE A 119 5.60 13.34 12.32
CA PHE A 119 6.70 12.74 11.55
C PHE A 119 7.37 13.80 10.67
N THR A 120 8.51 13.42 10.08
CA THR A 120 9.23 14.24 9.12
C THR A 120 9.57 13.41 7.89
N ALA A 121 9.17 13.85 6.70
CA ALA A 121 9.64 13.33 5.43
C ALA A 121 10.81 14.15 4.92
N ARG A 122 11.85 13.47 4.40
CA ARG A 122 13.13 14.08 4.03
C ARG A 122 13.40 13.94 2.53
N SER A 123 14.27 14.80 2.01
CA SER A 123 14.75 14.65 0.63
C SER A 123 15.55 13.37 0.45
N GLY A 124 15.40 12.72 -0.72
CA GLY A 124 16.15 11.51 -1.06
C GLY A 124 15.70 10.24 -0.34
N GLU A 125 14.65 10.29 0.51
CA GLU A 125 14.05 9.12 1.13
C GLU A 125 12.65 8.84 0.57
N ILE A 126 12.19 7.61 0.75
CA ILE A 126 10.77 7.23 0.57
C ILE A 126 10.23 6.88 1.95
N LEU A 127 9.39 7.76 2.51
CA LEU A 127 8.71 7.49 3.77
C LEU A 127 7.46 6.64 3.52
N GLY A 128 7.46 5.41 4.00
CA GLY A 128 6.29 4.53 3.95
C GLY A 128 5.38 4.74 5.17
N ILE A 129 4.07 4.96 4.93
CA ILE A 129 3.05 5.05 5.97
C ILE A 129 2.17 3.81 5.89
N ALA A 130 2.36 2.87 6.81
CA ALA A 130 1.63 1.62 6.87
C ALA A 130 0.44 1.71 7.82
N GLY A 131 -0.63 1.01 7.48
CA GLY A 131 -1.83 0.87 8.30
C GLY A 131 -2.88 0.02 7.60
N ILE A 132 -3.83 -0.52 8.34
CA ILE A 132 -5.00 -1.19 7.77
C ILE A 132 -5.99 -0.17 7.20
N SER A 133 -6.91 -0.63 6.36
CA SER A 133 -7.93 0.24 5.77
C SER A 133 -8.72 1.01 6.85
N GLY A 134 -8.87 2.32 6.68
CA GLY A 134 -9.61 3.18 7.61
C GLY A 134 -8.82 3.68 8.82
N CYS A 135 -7.51 3.45 8.90
CA CYS A 135 -6.65 3.92 9.98
C CYS A 135 -6.16 5.38 9.85
N GLY A 136 -6.80 6.19 9.00
CA GLY A 136 -6.49 7.62 8.89
C GLY A 136 -5.46 7.99 7.81
N GLN A 137 -4.94 7.04 7.02
CA GLN A 137 -3.98 7.36 5.95
C GLN A 137 -4.57 8.33 4.93
N LYS A 138 -5.85 8.12 4.55
CA LYS A 138 -6.56 9.01 3.62
C LYS A 138 -6.64 10.42 4.20
N GLU A 139 -7.10 10.55 5.42
CA GLU A 139 -7.25 11.82 6.12
C GLU A 139 -5.90 12.54 6.28
N LEU A 140 -4.82 11.80 6.51
CA LEU A 140 -3.47 12.36 6.55
C LEU A 140 -3.03 12.94 5.20
N LEU A 141 -3.19 12.18 4.12
CA LEU A 141 -2.83 12.62 2.77
C LEU A 141 -3.68 13.84 2.34
N GLU A 142 -4.99 13.79 2.59
CA GLU A 142 -5.91 14.89 2.29
C GLU A 142 -5.60 16.15 3.12
N SER A 143 -5.16 16.01 4.37
CA SER A 143 -4.73 17.14 5.22
C SER A 143 -3.46 17.80 4.66
N ILE A 144 -2.47 17.01 4.24
CA ILE A 144 -1.24 17.53 3.61
C ILE A 144 -1.56 18.24 2.29
N ALA A 145 -2.51 17.72 1.52
CA ALA A 145 -2.94 18.30 0.25
C ALA A 145 -3.92 19.49 0.39
N GLY A 146 -4.33 19.87 1.61
CA GLY A 146 -5.27 20.95 1.86
C GLY A 146 -6.74 20.63 1.53
N LEU A 147 -7.07 19.33 1.38
CA LEU A 147 -8.41 18.86 1.06
C LEU A 147 -9.25 18.52 2.31
N GLN A 148 -8.60 18.27 3.44
CA GLN A 148 -9.22 17.91 4.71
C GLN A 148 -8.90 18.97 5.77
N PRO A 149 -9.90 19.56 6.46
CA PRO A 149 -9.65 20.45 7.59
C PRO A 149 -9.02 19.69 8.76
N THR A 150 -8.15 20.35 9.49
CA THR A 150 -7.45 19.82 10.66
C THR A 150 -8.01 20.44 11.94
N GLU A 151 -8.06 19.67 13.03
CA GLU A 151 -8.50 20.18 14.34
C GLU A 151 -7.37 20.91 15.06
N SER A 152 -6.17 20.34 15.04
CA SER A 152 -4.97 20.91 15.65
C SER A 152 -3.69 20.36 15.00
N GLY A 153 -2.56 20.95 15.36
CA GLY A 153 -1.24 20.61 14.87
C GLY A 153 -0.75 21.56 13.77
N SER A 154 0.33 21.17 13.12
CA SER A 154 0.92 21.92 11.98
C SER A 154 1.44 20.98 10.91
N ILE A 155 1.44 21.45 9.66
CA ILE A 155 2.03 20.77 8.51
C ILE A 155 2.90 21.79 7.77
N SER A 156 4.22 21.68 7.94
CA SER A 156 5.17 22.62 7.33
C SER A 156 5.83 22.00 6.11
N TYR A 157 5.77 22.70 4.99
CA TYR A 157 6.66 22.48 3.86
C TYR A 157 7.97 23.26 4.08
N ILE A 158 9.12 22.62 3.83
CA ILE A 158 10.43 23.21 4.07
C ILE A 158 11.15 23.35 2.73
N GLU A 159 11.39 24.60 2.32
CA GLU A 159 12.08 24.95 1.09
C GLU A 159 13.57 24.60 1.13
N ASP A 160 14.25 24.68 0.00
CA ASP A 160 15.69 24.39 -0.12
C ASP A 160 16.56 25.31 0.73
N ASP A 161 16.13 26.54 0.91
CA ASP A 161 16.79 27.56 1.75
C ASP A 161 16.51 27.39 3.25
N GLY A 162 15.66 26.41 3.61
CA GLY A 162 15.27 26.13 5.00
C GLY A 162 14.07 26.96 5.50
N LYS A 163 13.40 27.71 4.63
CA LYS A 163 12.18 28.44 4.98
C LYS A 163 11.03 27.46 5.22
N HIS A 164 10.29 27.68 6.30
CA HIS A 164 9.10 26.90 6.64
C HIS A 164 7.83 27.60 6.14
N GLU A 165 7.02 26.89 5.38
CA GLU A 165 5.74 27.33 4.88
C GLU A 165 4.63 26.45 5.45
N GLU A 166 3.72 27.02 6.26
CA GLU A 166 2.58 26.28 6.81
C GLU A 166 1.59 25.94 5.69
N LEU A 167 1.16 24.67 5.63
CA LEU A 167 0.22 24.18 4.62
C LEU A 167 -1.24 24.23 5.11
N ILE A 168 -1.48 24.14 6.42
CA ILE A 168 -2.84 24.16 6.96
C ILE A 168 -3.51 25.50 6.59
N GLY A 169 -4.73 25.38 6.04
CA GLY A 169 -5.52 26.54 5.61
C GLY A 169 -5.17 27.10 4.23
N ARG A 170 -4.17 26.52 3.55
CA ARG A 170 -3.91 26.86 2.13
C ARG A 170 -4.84 26.05 1.24
N ASP A 171 -5.15 26.61 0.07
CA ASP A 171 -5.91 25.91 -0.94
C ASP A 171 -5.05 24.83 -1.66
N PRO A 172 -5.67 23.74 -2.16
CA PRO A 172 -4.95 22.63 -2.76
C PRO A 172 -4.09 23.03 -3.99
N LEU A 173 -4.53 24.02 -4.77
CA LEU A 173 -3.79 24.48 -5.94
C LEU A 173 -2.50 25.18 -5.53
N THR A 174 -2.55 26.00 -4.48
CA THR A 174 -1.36 26.65 -3.92
C THR A 174 -0.37 25.60 -3.42
N ILE A 175 -0.84 24.57 -2.70
CA ILE A 175 0.00 23.47 -2.20
C ILE A 175 0.62 22.70 -3.37
N ALA A 176 -0.15 22.39 -4.40
CA ALA A 176 0.33 21.71 -5.61
C ALA A 176 1.42 22.53 -6.34
N ASN A 177 1.25 23.84 -6.42
CA ASN A 177 2.24 24.76 -7.02
C ASN A 177 3.55 24.83 -6.23
N MET A 178 3.54 24.49 -4.95
CA MET A 178 4.75 24.35 -4.12
C MET A 178 5.51 23.03 -4.38
N GLY A 179 4.96 22.15 -5.23
CA GLY A 179 5.56 20.86 -5.56
C GLY A 179 5.03 19.66 -4.72
N VAL A 180 4.00 19.87 -3.93
CA VAL A 180 3.32 18.80 -3.17
C VAL A 180 2.14 18.28 -3.99
N SER A 181 2.23 17.05 -4.50
CA SER A 181 1.17 16.44 -5.31
C SER A 181 0.62 15.18 -4.66
N LEU A 182 -0.69 14.97 -4.81
CA LEU A 182 -1.41 13.79 -4.41
C LEU A 182 -1.87 13.02 -5.67
N SER A 183 -1.65 11.70 -5.70
CA SER A 183 -2.08 10.82 -6.79
C SER A 183 -3.01 9.71 -6.29
#